data_d664153e8925dcaa65b653b988382c65
#
_entry.id   d664153e8925dcaa65b653b988382c65
#
_cell.length_a   1.000
_cell.length_b   1.000
_cell.length_c   1.000
_cell.angle_alpha   90.00
_cell.angle_beta   90.00
_cell.angle_gamma   90.00
#
_symmetry.space_group_name_H-M   'P 1'
#
loop_
_entity.id
_entity.type
_entity.pdbx_description
1 polymer ?
#
loop_
_entity_poly.entity_id
_entity_poly.type
_entity_poly.pdbx_seq_one_letter_code
_entity_poly.pdbx_strand_id
1 'polypeptide(L)'
;MTSTGSTTTTKRPLSSSSRTGADNASSLISKSPRHTMQDGPSIKVGVLGATGTVGQRFLVLLADHPWFVIHALGASPRSVGKPYAKAVQWKQTTPIPHQAADMIVRECKPENFIDCQIVFSGLDADVAGDIGKFYYRILDQPLILLAEAAFRSADLAVFSNAKNYRRDPHVPLIVPLVNPSHLSIIPQQQALHRPTLKKGFIVTNANCSTTGLVIPLCALEKAFGPIESVLVTTMQAISGAGYPGVPSLDILDNIVPHIGGEEEKMEWETLKILGGITESDDGSKLFDMHAKHPLRVSASCNRVPVIDGHTECVSVRFARRPPPSPQQVREALAAFTPDTQGCPSAPRHAIVVHEQPDRPQPRLDRYFQNGAGVSVGRVRQCQVLDIKFVILSNNVSIGAATSSLINAELAVLKGVVVV
;
A
#
# COMPACT_ATOMS: atom_id res chain seq x y z
N MET A 1 17.78 -61.67 -52.38
CA MET A 1 16.49 -62.13 -52.82
C MET A 1 15.50 -61.10 -52.31
N THR A 2 15.29 -60.07 -53.07
CA THR A 2 14.14 -59.59 -53.82
C THR A 2 12.77 -59.86 -53.24
N SER A 3 12.09 -58.82 -52.78
CA SER A 3 10.67 -58.63 -53.15
C SER A 3 10.27 -57.17 -52.88
N THR A 4 9.97 -56.49 -53.97
CA THR A 4 9.39 -55.19 -54.11
C THR A 4 7.88 -55.26 -53.89
N GLY A 5 7.28 -54.35 -53.17
CA GLY A 5 5.84 -54.15 -53.01
C GLY A 5 5.49 -52.65 -53.09
N SER A 6 5.09 -52.20 -54.27
CA SER A 6 4.53 -50.91 -54.59
C SER A 6 3.10 -50.80 -54.06
N THR A 7 2.76 -49.74 -53.37
CA THR A 7 1.37 -49.31 -53.13
C THR A 7 1.17 -47.84 -53.37
N THR A 8 0.33 -47.59 -54.34
CA THR A 8 -0.16 -46.33 -54.93
C THR A 8 -0.87 -45.43 -53.92
N THR A 9 -0.43 -44.18 -53.87
CA THR A 9 -1.06 -43.07 -53.14
C THR A 9 -2.16 -42.43 -53.98
N THR A 10 -3.41 -42.50 -53.53
CA THR A 10 -4.53 -41.69 -54.02
C THR A 10 -4.59 -40.34 -53.33
N LYS A 11 -4.40 -39.28 -54.07
CA LYS A 11 -4.63 -37.89 -53.63
C LYS A 11 -6.12 -37.61 -53.54
N ARG A 12 -6.58 -37.09 -52.39
CA ARG A 12 -7.85 -36.37 -52.24
C ARG A 12 -7.59 -34.86 -52.12
N PRO A 13 -8.47 -34.01 -52.64
CA PRO A 13 -8.22 -32.57 -52.71
C PRO A 13 -8.54 -31.86 -51.36
N LEU A 14 -7.73 -30.88 -51.04
CA LEU A 14 -7.92 -29.92 -49.98
C LEU A 14 -9.11 -29.00 -50.25
N SER A 15 -10.13 -29.03 -49.41
CA SER A 15 -11.17 -28.01 -49.31
C SER A 15 -10.66 -26.82 -48.51
N SER A 16 -10.68 -25.66 -49.11
CA SER A 16 -10.47 -24.36 -48.45
C SER A 16 -11.55 -24.08 -47.42
N SER A 17 -11.19 -23.93 -46.16
CA SER A 17 -12.01 -23.26 -45.13
C SER A 17 -11.23 -22.12 -44.53
N SER A 18 -11.83 -20.96 -44.72
CA SER A 18 -11.51 -19.61 -44.29
C SER A 18 -10.79 -19.49 -42.93
N ARG A 19 -9.71 -18.73 -42.94
CA ARG A 19 -9.14 -18.04 -41.78
C ARG A 19 -10.10 -16.97 -41.27
N THR A 20 -10.64 -17.14 -40.08
CA THR A 20 -11.16 -16.04 -39.25
C THR A 20 -10.89 -16.44 -37.81
N GLY A 21 -10.07 -15.67 -37.08
CA GLY A 21 -9.94 -15.85 -35.64
C GLY A 21 -8.55 -15.63 -35.07
N ALA A 22 -7.88 -14.55 -35.45
CA ALA A 22 -6.68 -14.09 -34.78
C ALA A 22 -6.66 -12.56 -34.70
N ASP A 23 -7.66 -11.99 -34.04
CA ASP A 23 -7.66 -10.58 -33.63
C ASP A 23 -8.74 -10.41 -32.58
N ASN A 24 -8.39 -10.57 -31.30
CA ASN A 24 -9.14 -10.05 -30.16
C ASN A 24 -8.47 -10.42 -28.82
N ALA A 25 -7.19 -10.07 -28.66
CA ALA A 25 -6.53 -10.16 -27.35
C ALA A 25 -6.08 -8.78 -26.79
N SER A 26 -6.50 -7.68 -27.43
CA SER A 26 -6.04 -6.33 -27.06
C SER A 26 -7.13 -5.36 -26.60
N SER A 27 -8.33 -5.80 -26.25
CA SER A 27 -9.43 -4.89 -25.87
C SER A 27 -10.20 -5.27 -24.58
N LEU A 28 -9.60 -5.97 -23.64
CA LEU A 28 -10.20 -6.21 -22.33
C LEU A 28 -9.58 -5.32 -21.22
N ILE A 29 -9.19 -4.09 -21.54
CA ILE A 29 -9.22 -3.02 -20.56
C ILE A 29 -10.65 -2.47 -20.61
N SER A 30 -11.59 -3.17 -19.98
CA SER A 30 -12.92 -2.63 -19.77
C SER A 30 -12.77 -1.40 -18.87
N LYS A 31 -12.95 -0.22 -19.44
CA LYS A 31 -13.25 0.98 -18.65
C LYS A 31 -14.48 0.64 -17.81
N SER A 32 -14.27 0.42 -16.52
CA SER A 32 -15.37 0.31 -15.57
C SER A 32 -16.32 1.46 -15.80
N PRO A 33 -17.66 1.26 -15.83
CA PRO A 33 -18.59 2.37 -15.90
C PRO A 33 -18.26 3.30 -14.75
N ARG A 34 -17.89 4.56 -15.06
CA ARG A 34 -17.77 5.62 -14.07
C ARG A 34 -19.14 5.69 -13.40
N HIS A 35 -19.23 5.30 -12.14
CA HIS A 35 -20.34 5.73 -11.33
C HIS A 35 -20.30 7.25 -11.36
N THR A 36 -21.32 7.86 -11.94
CA THR A 36 -21.65 9.28 -11.76
C THR A 36 -21.99 9.45 -10.28
N MET A 37 -20.96 9.58 -9.45
CA MET A 37 -21.11 10.08 -8.10
C MET A 37 -21.38 11.56 -8.24
N GLN A 38 -22.50 12.00 -7.65
CA GLN A 38 -22.85 13.40 -7.47
C GLN A 38 -21.64 14.22 -7.07
N ASP A 39 -21.60 15.48 -7.50
CA ASP A 39 -20.55 16.47 -7.22
C ASP A 39 -20.13 16.42 -5.73
N GLY A 40 -19.11 15.62 -5.45
CA GLY A 40 -18.46 15.61 -4.15
C GLY A 40 -17.65 16.91 -3.98
N PRO A 41 -17.36 17.35 -2.75
CA PRO A 41 -16.63 18.56 -2.52
C PRO A 41 -15.24 18.49 -3.20
N SER A 42 -14.89 19.51 -3.96
CA SER A 42 -13.55 19.65 -4.56
C SER A 42 -12.54 19.99 -3.47
N ILE A 43 -11.87 18.96 -2.93
CA ILE A 43 -10.87 19.08 -1.85
C ILE A 43 -9.50 19.34 -2.48
N LYS A 44 -8.91 20.47 -2.18
CA LYS A 44 -7.56 20.82 -2.63
C LYS A 44 -6.53 20.04 -1.85
N VAL A 45 -5.65 19.33 -2.56
CA VAL A 45 -4.60 18.51 -1.94
C VAL A 45 -3.21 18.94 -2.38
N GLY A 46 -2.26 18.82 -1.45
CA GLY A 46 -0.84 18.99 -1.69
C GLY A 46 -0.11 17.66 -1.73
N VAL A 47 0.97 17.56 -2.51
CA VAL A 47 1.84 16.38 -2.54
C VAL A 47 3.26 16.78 -2.19
N LEU A 48 3.80 16.28 -1.08
CA LEU A 48 5.20 16.44 -0.68
C LEU A 48 6.03 15.29 -1.26
N GLY A 49 7.26 15.61 -1.69
CA GLY A 49 8.11 14.65 -2.37
C GLY A 49 7.57 14.27 -3.76
N ALA A 50 6.87 15.19 -4.44
CA ALA A 50 6.17 14.96 -5.70
C ALA A 50 7.05 14.40 -6.83
N THR A 51 8.36 14.65 -6.81
CA THR A 51 9.31 14.14 -7.81
C THR A 51 9.84 12.74 -7.51
N GLY A 52 9.64 12.21 -6.28
CA GLY A 52 9.97 10.83 -5.89
C GLY A 52 8.97 9.80 -6.43
N THR A 53 9.31 8.53 -6.38
CA THR A 53 8.48 7.44 -6.95
C THR A 53 7.08 7.36 -6.33
N VAL A 54 6.97 7.51 -5.01
CA VAL A 54 5.68 7.55 -4.30
C VAL A 54 4.90 8.81 -4.65
N GLY A 55 5.57 9.98 -4.70
CA GLY A 55 4.95 11.25 -5.12
C GLY A 55 4.39 11.18 -6.55
N GLN A 56 5.15 10.63 -7.48
CA GLN A 56 4.68 10.39 -8.86
C GLN A 56 3.44 9.48 -8.89
N ARG A 57 3.42 8.45 -8.03
CA ARG A 57 2.25 7.55 -7.94
C ARG A 57 1.03 8.28 -7.39
N PHE A 58 1.18 9.18 -6.42
CA PHE A 58 0.08 10.04 -5.98
C PHE A 58 -0.50 10.84 -7.15
N LEU A 59 0.34 11.45 -7.98
CA LEU A 59 -0.14 12.25 -9.11
C LEU A 59 -0.96 11.41 -10.11
N VAL A 60 -0.51 10.19 -10.40
CA VAL A 60 -1.28 9.26 -11.26
C VAL A 60 -2.65 8.94 -10.65
N LEU A 61 -2.71 8.67 -9.36
CA LEU A 61 -3.96 8.30 -8.67
C LEU A 61 -4.90 9.49 -8.49
N LEU A 62 -4.36 10.70 -8.34
CA LEU A 62 -5.13 11.93 -8.16
C LEU A 62 -5.62 12.53 -9.48
N ALA A 63 -5.08 12.10 -10.63
CA ALA A 63 -5.38 12.71 -11.93
C ALA A 63 -6.87 12.81 -12.26
N ASP A 64 -7.62 11.73 -11.98
CA ASP A 64 -9.07 11.65 -12.23
C ASP A 64 -9.85 11.35 -10.94
N HIS A 65 -9.30 11.77 -9.77
CA HIS A 65 -9.94 11.48 -8.50
C HIS A 65 -11.23 12.29 -8.32
N PRO A 66 -12.36 11.68 -7.93
CA PRO A 66 -13.65 12.39 -7.90
C PRO A 66 -13.75 13.46 -6.80
N TRP A 67 -12.92 13.40 -5.75
CA TRP A 67 -12.98 14.34 -4.61
C TRP A 67 -11.75 15.22 -4.49
N PHE A 68 -10.56 14.72 -4.85
CA PHE A 68 -9.29 15.38 -4.59
C PHE A 68 -8.73 16.05 -5.84
N VAL A 69 -8.37 17.32 -5.74
CA VAL A 69 -7.78 18.11 -6.83
C VAL A 69 -6.36 18.51 -6.44
N ILE A 70 -5.39 18.19 -7.27
CA ILE A 70 -3.99 18.56 -7.06
C ILE A 70 -3.88 20.09 -7.10
N HIS A 71 -3.44 20.70 -5.98
CA HIS A 71 -3.31 22.14 -5.84
C HIS A 71 -1.86 22.59 -5.65
N ALA A 72 -1.02 21.81 -4.97
CA ALA A 72 0.36 22.17 -4.71
C ALA A 72 1.28 20.95 -4.80
N LEU A 73 2.46 21.17 -5.38
CA LEU A 73 3.51 20.14 -5.50
C LEU A 73 4.77 20.62 -4.81
N GLY A 74 5.24 19.85 -3.82
CA GLY A 74 6.46 20.14 -3.09
C GLY A 74 7.55 19.13 -3.40
N ALA A 75 8.79 19.60 -3.54
CA ALA A 75 9.94 18.73 -3.71
C ALA A 75 11.22 19.37 -3.13
N SER A 76 12.37 18.71 -3.37
CA SER A 76 13.67 19.17 -2.93
C SER A 76 14.04 20.54 -3.56
N PRO A 77 14.94 21.31 -2.94
CA PRO A 77 15.38 22.62 -3.45
C PRO A 77 15.87 22.61 -4.90
N ARG A 78 16.40 21.47 -5.39
CA ARG A 78 16.84 21.31 -6.79
C ARG A 78 15.71 21.44 -7.81
N SER A 79 14.49 21.14 -7.39
CA SER A 79 13.28 21.11 -8.22
C SER A 79 12.45 22.38 -8.11
N VAL A 80 12.61 23.14 -7.04
CA VAL A 80 11.83 24.35 -6.74
C VAL A 80 11.92 25.40 -7.84
N GLY A 81 10.79 26.06 -8.16
CA GLY A 81 10.69 27.11 -9.18
C GLY A 81 10.60 26.60 -10.62
N LYS A 82 10.68 25.30 -10.84
CA LYS A 82 10.58 24.69 -12.18
C LYS A 82 9.18 24.14 -12.42
N PRO A 83 8.67 24.15 -13.69
CA PRO A 83 7.51 23.37 -14.06
C PRO A 83 7.75 21.88 -13.73
N TYR A 84 6.74 21.19 -13.21
CA TYR A 84 6.87 19.82 -12.74
C TYR A 84 7.45 18.87 -13.80
N ALA A 85 6.96 18.97 -15.04
CA ALA A 85 7.46 18.13 -16.15
C ALA A 85 8.96 18.32 -16.43
N LYS A 86 9.53 19.50 -16.10
CA LYS A 86 10.97 19.77 -16.21
C LYS A 86 11.77 19.42 -14.97
N ALA A 87 11.10 19.28 -13.82
CA ALA A 87 11.72 19.00 -12.53
C ALA A 87 11.81 17.49 -12.24
N VAL A 88 10.90 16.69 -12.79
CA VAL A 88 10.76 15.26 -12.47
C VAL A 88 11.52 14.37 -13.44
N GLN A 89 12.13 13.30 -12.92
CA GLN A 89 12.50 12.13 -13.71
C GLN A 89 11.34 11.13 -13.64
N TRP A 90 10.41 11.24 -14.59
CA TRP A 90 9.20 10.44 -14.59
C TRP A 90 9.49 8.93 -14.73
N LYS A 91 8.96 8.12 -13.81
CA LYS A 91 9.21 6.67 -13.72
C LYS A 91 7.94 5.83 -13.78
N GLN A 92 6.79 6.47 -14.02
CA GLN A 92 5.53 5.74 -14.17
C GLN A 92 5.32 5.31 -15.62
N THR A 93 4.56 4.24 -15.82
CA THR A 93 4.23 3.72 -17.15
C THR A 93 3.17 4.55 -17.89
N THR A 94 2.41 5.37 -17.14
CA THR A 94 1.43 6.33 -17.69
C THR A 94 2.08 7.69 -17.90
N PRO A 95 1.61 8.53 -18.84
CA PRO A 95 2.09 9.90 -19.00
C PRO A 95 1.92 10.74 -17.72
N ILE A 96 2.69 11.82 -17.62
CA ILE A 96 2.47 12.84 -16.57
C ILE A 96 1.05 13.39 -16.74
N PRO A 97 0.24 13.47 -15.66
CA PRO A 97 -1.08 14.10 -15.71
C PRO A 97 -1.00 15.53 -16.19
N HIS A 98 -1.83 15.90 -17.16
CA HIS A 98 -1.81 17.25 -17.77
C HIS A 98 -1.92 18.36 -16.74
N GLN A 99 -2.79 18.20 -15.74
CA GLN A 99 -2.99 19.15 -14.65
C GLN A 99 -1.75 19.38 -13.79
N ALA A 100 -0.82 18.44 -13.74
CA ALA A 100 0.41 18.53 -12.94
C ALA A 100 1.60 19.03 -13.76
N ALA A 101 1.61 18.84 -15.07
CA ALA A 101 2.79 19.02 -15.93
C ALA A 101 3.42 20.44 -15.84
N ASP A 102 2.57 21.47 -15.87
CA ASP A 102 2.99 22.88 -15.85
C ASP A 102 2.96 23.52 -14.44
N MET A 103 2.55 22.77 -13.41
CA MET A 103 2.56 23.26 -12.04
C MET A 103 3.99 23.57 -11.58
N ILE A 104 4.17 24.75 -10.99
CA ILE A 104 5.48 25.14 -10.44
C ILE A 104 5.71 24.39 -9.13
N VAL A 105 6.82 23.66 -9.05
CA VAL A 105 7.25 22.94 -7.84
C VAL A 105 7.63 23.95 -6.77
N ARG A 106 7.09 23.77 -5.56
CA ARG A 106 7.29 24.62 -4.39
C ARG A 106 8.21 23.97 -3.36
N GLU A 107 8.73 24.74 -2.42
CA GLU A 107 9.39 24.19 -1.24
C GLU A 107 8.35 23.48 -0.36
N CYS A 108 8.77 22.38 0.31
CA CYS A 108 7.95 21.66 1.27
C CYS A 108 7.82 22.43 2.60
N LYS A 109 7.20 23.59 2.54
CA LYS A 109 6.91 24.48 3.68
C LYS A 109 5.41 24.74 3.77
N PRO A 110 4.81 24.76 4.98
CA PRO A 110 3.36 24.94 5.16
C PRO A 110 2.80 26.17 4.44
N GLU A 111 3.54 27.29 4.41
CA GLU A 111 3.12 28.55 3.78
C GLU A 111 2.81 28.39 2.28
N ASN A 112 3.44 27.44 1.63
CA ASN A 112 3.22 27.12 0.22
C ASN A 112 2.01 26.21 -0.03
N PHE A 113 1.34 25.71 1.03
CA PHE A 113 0.24 24.75 0.98
C PHE A 113 -0.99 25.20 1.76
N ILE A 114 -1.07 26.47 2.13
CA ILE A 114 -2.11 27.02 3.01
C ILE A 114 -3.53 26.82 2.46
N ASP A 115 -3.68 26.74 1.13
CA ASP A 115 -4.97 26.51 0.47
C ASP A 115 -5.35 25.03 0.38
N CYS A 116 -4.48 24.12 0.83
CA CYS A 116 -4.76 22.69 0.83
C CYS A 116 -5.49 22.30 2.12
N GLN A 117 -6.46 21.38 2.03
CA GLN A 117 -7.08 20.75 3.18
C GLN A 117 -6.32 19.47 3.60
N ILE A 118 -5.73 18.80 2.63
CA ILE A 118 -5.01 17.54 2.81
C ILE A 118 -3.62 17.64 2.18
N VAL A 119 -2.65 17.03 2.84
CA VAL A 119 -1.29 16.89 2.32
C VAL A 119 -0.88 15.42 2.32
N PHE A 120 -0.57 14.90 1.14
CA PHE A 120 0.02 13.57 0.98
C PHE A 120 1.54 13.65 1.04
N SER A 121 2.16 12.95 1.97
CA SER A 121 3.62 12.91 2.10
C SER A 121 4.18 11.63 1.47
N GLY A 122 4.88 11.81 0.37
CA GLY A 122 5.73 10.83 -0.29
C GLY A 122 7.22 11.09 -0.04
N LEU A 123 7.54 11.78 1.05
CA LEU A 123 8.92 12.03 1.45
C LEU A 123 9.57 10.71 1.89
N ASP A 124 10.77 10.45 1.39
CA ASP A 124 11.56 9.29 1.78
C ASP A 124 12.36 9.59 3.05
N ALA A 125 12.27 8.70 4.05
CA ALA A 125 12.99 8.86 5.31
C ALA A 125 14.52 8.89 5.12
N ASP A 126 15.03 8.22 4.09
CA ASP A 126 16.47 8.11 3.84
C ASP A 126 17.04 9.27 2.99
N VAL A 127 16.21 9.94 2.19
CA VAL A 127 16.59 11.19 1.45
C VAL A 127 16.79 12.36 2.42
N ALA A 128 16.25 12.30 3.63
CA ALA A 128 16.53 13.24 4.71
C ALA A 128 18.03 13.33 5.06
N GLY A 129 18.82 12.28 4.82
CA GLY A 129 20.28 12.28 5.06
C GLY A 129 21.05 13.34 4.28
N ASP A 130 20.69 13.61 3.02
CA ASP A 130 21.42 14.58 2.18
C ASP A 130 20.91 16.02 2.33
N ILE A 131 19.61 16.20 2.60
CA ILE A 131 19.05 17.52 2.90
C ILE A 131 19.35 17.91 4.36
N GLY A 132 19.47 16.94 5.25
CA GLY A 132 19.70 17.09 6.68
C GLY A 132 21.09 17.63 7.05
N LYS A 133 22.11 17.46 6.22
CA LYS A 133 23.47 17.94 6.53
C LYS A 133 23.59 19.44 6.78
N PHE A 134 22.68 20.24 6.26
CA PHE A 134 22.67 21.70 6.47
C PHE A 134 21.86 22.15 7.71
N TYR A 135 20.83 21.38 8.11
CA TYR A 135 19.97 21.68 9.28
C TYR A 135 20.25 20.82 10.53
N TYR A 136 21.06 19.78 10.40
CA TYR A 136 21.36 18.80 11.48
C TYR A 136 22.06 19.42 12.70
N ARG A 137 22.44 20.69 12.63
CA ARG A 137 23.29 21.31 13.65
C ARG A 137 22.55 21.92 14.83
N ILE A 138 21.20 21.86 14.86
CA ILE A 138 20.43 22.57 15.90
C ILE A 138 19.58 21.65 16.81
N LEU A 139 19.08 20.49 16.35
CA LEU A 139 18.07 19.74 17.13
C LEU A 139 18.13 18.19 17.09
N ASP A 140 19.16 17.54 16.62
CA ASP A 140 19.27 16.05 16.58
C ASP A 140 18.05 15.27 16.01
N GLN A 141 17.19 15.91 15.22
CA GLN A 141 15.97 15.29 14.67
C GLN A 141 15.98 15.26 13.13
N PRO A 142 15.49 14.17 12.49
CA PRO A 142 15.43 14.07 11.02
C PRO A 142 14.53 15.16 10.41
N LEU A 143 14.96 15.78 9.33
CA LEU A 143 14.26 16.88 8.63
C LEU A 143 12.80 16.53 8.26
N ILE A 144 12.49 15.26 7.94
CA ILE A 144 11.14 14.79 7.62
C ILE A 144 10.22 14.90 8.84
N LEU A 145 10.72 14.54 10.01
CA LEU A 145 9.96 14.66 11.26
C LEU A 145 9.56 16.12 11.48
N LEU A 146 10.47 17.04 11.21
CA LEU A 146 10.20 18.49 11.31
C LEU A 146 9.23 18.97 10.24
N ALA A 147 9.34 18.49 8.99
CA ALA A 147 8.45 18.92 7.92
C ALA A 147 6.99 18.50 8.19
N GLU A 148 6.72 17.21 8.42
CA GLU A 148 5.34 16.73 8.67
C GLU A 148 4.75 17.34 9.95
N ALA A 149 5.56 17.52 11.01
CA ALA A 149 5.14 18.21 12.22
C ALA A 149 4.80 19.68 11.95
N ALA A 150 5.56 20.38 11.10
CA ALA A 150 5.28 21.75 10.72
C ALA A 150 3.94 21.87 9.99
N PHE A 151 3.66 20.95 9.04
CA PHE A 151 2.37 20.90 8.35
C PHE A 151 1.20 20.64 9.31
N ARG A 152 1.33 19.66 10.22
CA ARG A 152 0.35 19.45 11.28
C ARG A 152 0.15 20.69 12.14
N SER A 153 1.23 21.35 12.56
CA SER A 153 1.19 22.58 13.40
C SER A 153 0.60 23.77 12.68
N ALA A 154 0.65 23.80 11.34
CA ALA A 154 -0.04 24.75 10.49
C ALA A 154 -1.51 24.40 10.23
N ASP A 155 -2.06 23.46 11.01
CA ASP A 155 -3.45 23.01 10.98
C ASP A 155 -3.87 22.29 9.68
N LEU A 156 -2.90 21.55 9.07
CA LEU A 156 -3.10 20.78 7.85
C LEU A 156 -3.18 19.27 8.17
N ALA A 157 -4.09 18.55 7.52
CA ALA A 157 -4.21 17.10 7.62
C ALA A 157 -3.11 16.41 6.77
N VAL A 158 -2.24 15.62 7.39
CA VAL A 158 -1.10 14.94 6.74
C VAL A 158 -1.33 13.44 6.68
N PHE A 159 -1.28 12.86 5.48
CA PHE A 159 -1.28 11.42 5.23
C PHE A 159 0.11 10.98 4.77
N SER A 160 0.83 10.31 5.65
CA SER A 160 2.27 10.05 5.50
C SER A 160 2.58 8.60 5.14
N ASN A 161 3.49 8.40 4.18
CA ASN A 161 4.12 7.10 3.91
C ASN A 161 5.42 6.90 4.72
N ALA A 162 5.95 7.96 5.34
CA ALA A 162 7.20 7.88 6.09
C ALA A 162 7.05 7.06 7.38
N LYS A 163 8.16 6.45 7.81
CA LYS A 163 8.18 5.61 9.02
C LYS A 163 8.16 6.39 10.34
N ASN A 164 8.43 7.70 10.29
CA ASN A 164 8.84 8.51 11.45
C ASN A 164 7.81 8.57 12.59
N TYR A 165 6.51 8.65 12.26
CA TYR A 165 5.44 8.74 13.27
C TYR A 165 4.71 7.42 13.54
N ARG A 166 5.12 6.31 12.91
CA ARG A 166 4.41 5.04 13.07
C ARG A 166 4.39 4.53 14.51
N ARG A 167 5.49 4.78 15.28
CA ARG A 167 5.61 4.40 16.70
C ARG A 167 5.01 5.41 17.66
N ASP A 168 4.62 6.60 17.20
CA ASP A 168 4.01 7.62 18.06
C ASP A 168 2.70 7.07 18.66
N PRO A 169 2.51 7.17 20.00
CA PRO A 169 1.34 6.63 20.69
C PRO A 169 0.02 7.35 20.36
N HIS A 170 0.09 8.54 19.75
CA HIS A 170 -1.07 9.35 19.39
C HIS A 170 -1.29 9.47 17.88
N VAL A 171 -0.40 8.90 17.06
CA VAL A 171 -0.52 8.90 15.61
C VAL A 171 -1.04 7.54 15.15
N PRO A 172 -2.19 7.48 14.48
CA PRO A 172 -2.73 6.23 13.98
C PRO A 172 -1.88 5.69 12.81
N LEU A 173 -1.57 4.40 12.91
CA LEU A 173 -0.96 3.59 11.86
C LEU A 173 -2.07 2.80 11.19
N ILE A 174 -2.42 3.16 9.93
CA ILE A 174 -3.63 2.64 9.31
C ILE A 174 -3.33 1.86 8.03
N VAL A 175 -3.86 0.65 7.98
CA VAL A 175 -4.12 -0.10 6.75
C VAL A 175 -5.63 0.03 6.49
N PRO A 176 -6.06 0.76 5.46
CA PRO A 176 -7.46 1.19 5.31
C PRO A 176 -8.47 0.04 5.25
N LEU A 177 -8.04 -1.13 4.75
CA LEU A 177 -8.88 -2.32 4.67
C LEU A 177 -8.97 -3.11 5.99
N VAL A 178 -8.26 -2.68 7.05
CA VAL A 178 -8.12 -3.42 8.31
C VAL A 178 -8.65 -2.63 9.50
N ASN A 179 -8.09 -1.45 9.77
CA ASN A 179 -8.28 -0.71 11.01
C ASN A 179 -8.69 0.77 10.85
N PRO A 180 -9.66 1.13 10.00
CA PRO A 180 -10.11 2.51 9.84
C PRO A 180 -10.70 3.12 11.13
N SER A 181 -11.05 2.30 12.12
CA SER A 181 -11.48 2.73 13.46
C SER A 181 -10.41 3.49 14.24
N HIS A 182 -9.12 3.26 13.92
CA HIS A 182 -8.00 3.98 14.55
C HIS A 182 -7.99 5.49 14.26
N LEU A 183 -8.74 5.97 13.27
CA LEU A 183 -8.98 7.41 13.06
C LEU A 183 -9.62 8.09 14.29
N SER A 184 -10.30 7.33 15.16
CA SER A 184 -10.93 7.86 16.38
C SER A 184 -9.94 8.40 17.42
N ILE A 185 -8.62 8.22 17.27
CA ILE A 185 -7.60 8.82 18.14
C ILE A 185 -7.25 10.27 17.75
N ILE A 186 -7.64 10.72 16.54
CA ILE A 186 -7.25 12.03 16.01
C ILE A 186 -7.67 13.21 16.90
N PRO A 187 -8.89 13.25 17.48
CA PRO A 187 -9.23 14.33 18.40
C PRO A 187 -8.28 14.44 19.59
N GLN A 188 -7.79 13.31 20.12
CA GLN A 188 -6.79 13.32 21.19
C GLN A 188 -5.44 13.83 20.68
N GLN A 189 -4.99 13.41 19.49
CA GLN A 189 -3.77 13.93 18.88
C GLN A 189 -3.82 15.46 18.74
N GLN A 190 -4.97 16.01 18.30
CA GLN A 190 -5.20 17.45 18.17
C GLN A 190 -5.18 18.17 19.52
N ALA A 191 -5.83 17.58 20.53
CA ALA A 191 -5.93 18.17 21.89
C ALA A 191 -4.58 18.24 22.62
N LEU A 192 -3.64 17.35 22.30
CA LEU A 192 -2.30 17.34 22.89
C LEU A 192 -1.39 18.44 22.32
N HIS A 193 -1.71 19.01 21.17
CA HIS A 193 -0.95 20.12 20.59
C HIS A 193 -1.24 21.44 21.32
N ARG A 194 -0.26 22.35 21.33
CA ARG A 194 -0.42 23.67 21.96
C ARG A 194 -0.06 24.79 20.98
N PRO A 195 -0.99 25.66 20.55
CA PRO A 195 -2.43 25.61 20.86
C PRO A 195 -3.12 24.37 20.25
N THR A 196 -4.28 23.98 20.79
CA THR A 196 -5.08 22.86 20.28
C THR A 196 -5.40 23.06 18.80
N LEU A 197 -5.14 22.03 17.99
CA LEU A 197 -5.42 22.06 16.54
C LEU A 197 -6.91 21.80 16.26
N LYS A 198 -7.41 22.39 15.19
CA LYS A 198 -8.80 22.23 14.74
C LYS A 198 -8.92 21.23 13.60
N LYS A 199 -7.92 21.21 12.71
CA LYS A 199 -7.90 20.41 11.47
C LYS A 199 -6.63 19.59 11.33
N GLY A 200 -5.51 20.08 11.89
CA GLY A 200 -4.18 19.48 11.72
C GLY A 200 -4.04 18.15 12.48
N PHE A 201 -3.57 17.15 11.76
CA PHE A 201 -3.21 15.83 12.31
C PHE A 201 -2.27 15.08 11.37
N ILE A 202 -1.71 13.99 11.85
CA ILE A 202 -0.93 13.04 11.05
C ILE A 202 -1.59 11.66 11.13
N VAL A 203 -1.75 11.02 9.96
CA VAL A 203 -2.04 9.60 9.81
C VAL A 203 -0.88 8.95 9.05
N THR A 204 -0.42 7.80 9.49
CA THR A 204 0.67 7.07 8.83
C THR A 204 0.18 5.78 8.16
N ASN A 205 0.74 5.48 7.00
CA ASN A 205 0.63 4.17 6.38
C ASN A 205 1.61 3.19 7.03
N ALA A 206 1.26 1.91 6.99
CA ALA A 206 2.13 0.82 7.39
C ALA A 206 3.28 0.57 6.39
N ASN A 207 4.23 -0.23 6.80
CA ASN A 207 5.20 -0.86 5.91
C ASN A 207 4.48 -1.65 4.80
N CYS A 208 5.06 -1.69 3.59
CA CYS A 208 4.40 -2.28 2.43
C CYS A 208 4.14 -3.79 2.58
N SER A 209 5.07 -4.54 3.17
CA SER A 209 4.87 -5.97 3.47
C SER A 209 3.86 -6.14 4.61
N THR A 210 3.99 -5.38 5.69
CA THR A 210 2.98 -5.40 6.77
C THR A 210 1.57 -5.15 6.24
N THR A 211 1.41 -4.22 5.31
CA THR A 211 0.10 -3.94 4.69
C THR A 211 -0.48 -5.18 4.01
N GLY A 212 0.33 -5.89 3.21
CA GLY A 212 -0.09 -7.13 2.56
C GLY A 212 -0.45 -8.23 3.56
N LEU A 213 0.35 -8.38 4.61
CA LEU A 213 0.21 -9.40 5.63
C LEU A 213 -1.07 -9.24 6.48
N VAL A 214 -1.32 -8.03 6.99
CA VAL A 214 -2.40 -7.82 7.98
C VAL A 214 -3.81 -7.92 7.39
N ILE A 215 -3.99 -7.75 6.08
CA ILE A 215 -5.31 -7.83 5.43
C ILE A 215 -5.88 -9.26 5.54
N PRO A 216 -5.20 -10.33 5.10
CA PRO A 216 -5.68 -11.69 5.32
C PRO A 216 -5.69 -12.09 6.80
N LEU A 217 -4.74 -11.63 7.64
CA LEU A 217 -4.78 -11.93 9.07
C LEU A 217 -6.04 -11.35 9.73
N CYS A 218 -6.42 -10.11 9.41
CA CYS A 218 -7.67 -9.50 9.90
C CYS A 218 -8.90 -10.30 9.47
N ALA A 219 -8.94 -10.77 8.21
CA ALA A 219 -10.03 -11.62 7.74
C ALA A 219 -10.18 -12.91 8.57
N LEU A 220 -9.03 -13.53 8.89
CA LEU A 220 -8.98 -14.76 9.67
C LEU A 220 -9.35 -14.52 11.14
N GLU A 221 -8.88 -13.44 11.77
CA GLU A 221 -9.25 -13.10 13.15
C GLU A 221 -10.74 -12.77 13.30
N LYS A 222 -11.31 -12.03 12.34
CA LYS A 222 -12.76 -11.76 12.32
C LYS A 222 -13.60 -13.03 12.19
N ALA A 223 -13.13 -14.01 11.43
CA ALA A 223 -13.86 -15.26 11.20
C ALA A 223 -13.69 -16.30 12.31
N PHE A 224 -12.50 -16.40 12.91
CA PHE A 224 -12.14 -17.54 13.75
C PHE A 224 -11.64 -17.16 15.14
N GLY A 225 -11.54 -15.85 15.44
CA GLY A 225 -10.96 -15.37 16.67
C GLY A 225 -9.43 -15.22 16.61
N PRO A 226 -8.80 -14.94 17.75
CA PRO A 226 -7.40 -14.52 17.80
C PRO A 226 -6.43 -15.52 17.16
N ILE A 227 -5.39 -14.96 16.52
CA ILE A 227 -4.21 -15.68 16.05
C ILE A 227 -3.14 -15.61 17.15
N GLU A 228 -2.52 -16.75 17.50
CA GLU A 228 -1.46 -16.82 18.51
C GLU A 228 -0.06 -16.59 17.95
N SER A 229 0.20 -17.07 16.73
CA SER A 229 1.53 -16.99 16.15
C SER A 229 1.47 -16.92 14.62
N VAL A 230 2.35 -16.10 14.07
CA VAL A 230 2.57 -15.93 12.63
C VAL A 230 4.05 -16.10 12.34
N LEU A 231 4.37 -16.98 11.40
CA LEU A 231 5.68 -17.04 10.75
C LEU A 231 5.51 -16.53 9.33
N VAL A 232 6.31 -15.56 8.94
CA VAL A 232 6.25 -14.98 7.59
C VAL A 232 7.65 -14.86 6.98
N THR A 233 7.79 -15.35 5.76
CA THR A 233 8.98 -15.12 4.94
C THR A 233 8.57 -14.35 3.71
N THR A 234 9.22 -13.20 3.49
CA THR A 234 8.90 -12.32 2.36
C THR A 234 9.90 -12.46 1.23
N MET A 235 9.41 -12.31 0.01
CA MET A 235 10.16 -12.13 -1.22
C MET A 235 9.77 -10.76 -1.79
N GLN A 236 10.54 -9.74 -1.38
CA GLN A 236 10.19 -8.34 -1.66
C GLN A 236 10.76 -7.84 -2.98
N ALA A 237 9.93 -7.18 -3.75
CA ALA A 237 10.27 -6.54 -5.02
C ALA A 237 11.27 -5.39 -4.86
N ILE A 238 12.11 -5.16 -5.88
CA ILE A 238 13.15 -4.12 -5.89
C ILE A 238 12.60 -2.70 -5.78
N SER A 239 11.39 -2.45 -6.26
CA SER A 239 10.74 -1.12 -6.14
C SER A 239 10.51 -0.69 -4.69
N GLY A 240 10.46 -1.63 -3.74
CA GLY A 240 10.37 -1.34 -2.31
C GLY A 240 11.61 -0.64 -1.73
N ALA A 241 12.74 -0.66 -2.44
CA ALA A 241 13.93 0.09 -2.05
C ALA A 241 13.89 1.58 -2.46
N GLY A 242 12.82 2.04 -3.14
CA GLY A 242 12.77 3.38 -3.70
C GLY A 242 13.69 3.55 -4.92
N TYR A 243 13.74 4.76 -5.50
CA TYR A 243 14.66 5.03 -6.60
C TYR A 243 16.00 5.56 -6.05
N PRO A 244 17.16 5.10 -6.55
CA PRO A 244 17.39 4.28 -7.76
C PRO A 244 17.19 2.78 -7.59
N GLY A 245 16.78 2.28 -6.46
CA GLY A 245 16.57 0.86 -6.20
C GLY A 245 17.81 0.17 -5.63
N VAL A 246 17.90 -1.14 -5.85
CA VAL A 246 19.05 -1.97 -5.47
C VAL A 246 20.04 -1.97 -6.64
N PRO A 247 21.36 -1.89 -6.40
CA PRO A 247 22.36 -2.01 -7.47
C PRO A 247 22.16 -3.31 -8.26
N SER A 248 22.29 -3.26 -9.59
CA SER A 248 21.92 -4.38 -10.45
C SER A 248 22.73 -5.66 -10.16
N LEU A 249 24.02 -5.52 -9.82
CA LEU A 249 24.87 -6.67 -9.51
C LEU A 249 24.59 -7.29 -8.14
N ASP A 250 23.90 -6.56 -7.25
CA ASP A 250 23.51 -7.09 -5.94
C ASP A 250 22.24 -7.94 -6.03
N ILE A 251 21.43 -7.75 -7.08
CA ILE A 251 20.10 -8.37 -7.15
C ILE A 251 19.88 -9.29 -8.36
N LEU A 252 20.57 -9.07 -9.50
CA LEU A 252 20.45 -9.95 -10.64
C LEU A 252 21.12 -11.29 -10.34
N ASP A 253 20.42 -12.39 -10.64
CA ASP A 253 20.87 -13.75 -10.33
C ASP A 253 21.16 -13.98 -8.83
N ASN A 254 20.48 -13.23 -7.94
CA ASN A 254 20.73 -13.23 -6.50
C ASN A 254 19.48 -13.01 -5.68
N ILE A 255 19.53 -13.44 -4.41
CA ILE A 255 18.59 -13.12 -3.35
C ILE A 255 19.37 -12.48 -2.20
N VAL A 256 18.97 -11.27 -1.79
CA VAL A 256 19.57 -10.61 -0.62
C VAL A 256 18.74 -10.97 0.61
N PRO A 257 19.26 -11.76 1.59
CA PRO A 257 18.50 -12.27 2.72
C PRO A 257 18.40 -11.27 3.89
N HIS A 258 18.46 -9.98 3.59
CA HIS A 258 18.38 -8.91 4.59
C HIS A 258 17.86 -7.61 3.98
N ILE A 259 16.89 -6.99 4.67
CA ILE A 259 16.41 -5.63 4.39
C ILE A 259 16.40 -4.88 5.72
N GLY A 260 17.23 -3.83 5.85
CA GLY A 260 17.49 -3.15 7.12
C GLY A 260 16.23 -2.70 7.86
N GLY A 261 16.01 -3.24 9.05
CA GLY A 261 14.89 -2.93 9.94
C GLY A 261 13.51 -3.34 9.42
N GLU A 262 13.43 -4.17 8.38
CA GLU A 262 12.15 -4.56 7.78
C GLU A 262 11.42 -5.59 8.63
N GLU A 263 12.15 -6.59 9.15
CA GLU A 263 11.61 -7.64 10.02
C GLU A 263 11.00 -7.04 11.28
N GLU A 264 11.75 -6.16 11.97
CA GLU A 264 11.25 -5.46 13.16
C GLU A 264 9.97 -4.67 12.88
N LYS A 265 9.89 -3.97 11.72
CA LYS A 265 8.66 -3.25 11.35
C LYS A 265 7.48 -4.20 11.21
N MET A 266 7.63 -5.29 10.48
CA MET A 266 6.56 -6.26 10.29
C MET A 266 6.07 -6.84 11.63
N GLU A 267 6.98 -7.13 12.53
CA GLU A 267 6.66 -7.74 13.83
C GLU A 267 5.85 -6.78 14.71
N TRP A 268 6.29 -5.53 14.92
CA TRP A 268 5.56 -4.63 15.80
C TRP A 268 4.40 -3.87 15.13
N GLU A 269 4.49 -3.50 13.83
CA GLU A 269 3.41 -2.81 13.12
C GLU A 269 2.15 -3.68 13.07
N THR A 270 2.32 -4.99 12.85
CA THR A 270 1.23 -5.97 12.87
C THR A 270 0.44 -5.90 14.17
N LEU A 271 1.12 -5.78 15.32
CA LEU A 271 0.47 -5.68 16.63
C LEU A 271 -0.34 -4.38 16.78
N LYS A 272 0.22 -3.25 16.34
CA LYS A 272 -0.48 -1.96 16.40
C LYS A 272 -1.70 -1.93 15.49
N ILE A 273 -1.61 -2.54 14.30
CA ILE A 273 -2.68 -2.50 13.29
C ILE A 273 -3.83 -3.44 13.64
N LEU A 274 -3.53 -4.67 14.04
CA LEU A 274 -4.55 -5.66 14.41
C LEU A 274 -5.08 -5.47 15.83
N GLY A 275 -4.32 -4.78 16.69
CA GLY A 275 -4.76 -4.37 18.02
C GLY A 275 -5.88 -3.33 17.97
N GLY A 276 -6.59 -3.20 19.07
CA GLY A 276 -7.67 -2.22 19.23
C GLY A 276 -7.18 -0.87 19.76
N ILE A 277 -8.14 0.03 19.97
CA ILE A 277 -7.98 1.20 20.81
C ILE A 277 -8.66 0.92 22.14
N THR A 278 -7.94 1.11 23.24
CA THR A 278 -8.45 1.04 24.61
C THR A 278 -8.53 2.45 25.20
N GLU A 279 -9.42 2.64 26.13
CA GLU A 279 -9.56 3.88 26.89
C GLU A 279 -9.02 3.62 28.31
N SER A 280 -8.12 4.49 28.77
CA SER A 280 -7.57 4.48 30.14
C SER A 280 -8.56 5.12 31.12
N ASP A 281 -8.33 4.94 32.41
CA ASP A 281 -9.18 5.49 33.48
C ASP A 281 -9.30 7.03 33.46
N ASP A 282 -8.31 7.72 32.89
CA ASP A 282 -8.30 9.17 32.68
C ASP A 282 -9.00 9.62 31.37
N GLY A 283 -9.61 8.68 30.64
CA GLY A 283 -10.26 8.92 29.34
C GLY A 283 -9.31 9.05 28.16
N SER A 284 -8.02 8.83 28.35
CA SER A 284 -7.05 8.83 27.25
C SER A 284 -7.16 7.54 26.42
N LYS A 285 -7.01 7.68 25.09
CA LYS A 285 -7.03 6.55 24.16
C LYS A 285 -5.62 6.08 23.86
N LEU A 286 -5.44 4.77 23.90
CA LEU A 286 -4.16 4.10 23.62
C LEU A 286 -4.37 2.93 22.66
N PHE A 287 -3.33 2.58 21.89
CA PHE A 287 -3.31 1.33 21.13
C PHE A 287 -2.97 0.17 22.05
N ASP A 288 -3.79 -0.87 22.08
CA ASP A 288 -3.61 -2.02 22.97
C ASP A 288 -2.49 -2.98 22.53
N MET A 289 -1.94 -2.81 21.34
CA MET A 289 -0.84 -3.62 20.81
C MET A 289 -1.09 -5.14 20.90
N HIS A 290 -2.35 -5.56 20.76
CA HIS A 290 -2.77 -6.96 20.92
C HIS A 290 -2.55 -7.52 22.35
N ALA A 291 -2.57 -6.67 23.36
CA ALA A 291 -2.23 -7.07 24.74
C ALA A 291 -3.22 -8.09 25.34
N LYS A 292 -4.51 -8.02 24.96
CA LYS A 292 -5.55 -8.95 25.47
C LYS A 292 -5.36 -10.37 24.94
N HIS A 293 -4.85 -10.51 23.74
CA HIS A 293 -4.61 -11.78 23.04
C HIS A 293 -3.24 -11.72 22.38
N PRO A 294 -2.14 -11.93 23.14
CA PRO A 294 -0.80 -11.71 22.63
C PRO A 294 -0.50 -12.48 21.34
N LEU A 295 -0.27 -11.74 20.27
CA LEU A 295 0.12 -12.24 18.96
C LEU A 295 1.65 -12.22 18.85
N ARG A 296 2.25 -13.35 18.46
CA ARG A 296 3.68 -13.47 18.19
C ARG A 296 3.91 -13.52 16.68
N VAL A 297 4.69 -12.58 16.17
CA VAL A 297 5.06 -12.53 14.76
C VAL A 297 6.56 -12.71 14.64
N SER A 298 7.00 -13.57 13.73
CA SER A 298 8.40 -13.72 13.37
C SER A 298 8.52 -13.57 11.84
N ALA A 299 9.29 -12.59 11.42
CA ALA A 299 9.49 -12.22 10.02
C ALA A 299 10.90 -12.56 9.54
N SER A 300 11.03 -12.98 8.27
CA SER A 300 12.30 -13.12 7.55
C SER A 300 12.15 -12.41 6.21
N CYS A 301 12.92 -11.34 5.99
CA CYS A 301 12.72 -10.45 4.85
C CYS A 301 13.83 -10.56 3.82
N ASN A 302 13.46 -11.00 2.62
CA ASN A 302 14.38 -11.17 1.50
C ASN A 302 14.07 -10.20 0.36
N ARG A 303 15.08 -9.66 -0.31
CA ARG A 303 14.96 -8.93 -1.57
C ARG A 303 15.17 -9.88 -2.74
N VAL A 304 14.26 -9.85 -3.73
CA VAL A 304 14.31 -10.72 -4.92
C VAL A 304 14.25 -9.89 -6.21
N PRO A 305 14.70 -10.42 -7.37
CA PRO A 305 14.73 -9.70 -8.64
C PRO A 305 13.33 -9.61 -9.30
N VAL A 306 12.34 -9.15 -8.53
CA VAL A 306 10.98 -8.85 -8.97
C VAL A 306 10.81 -7.33 -8.97
N ILE A 307 10.24 -6.75 -10.04
CA ILE A 307 10.10 -5.29 -10.16
C ILE A 307 9.11 -4.77 -9.11
N ASP A 308 7.85 -5.24 -9.13
CA ASP A 308 6.77 -4.86 -8.24
C ASP A 308 6.02 -6.10 -7.74
N GLY A 309 5.47 -6.02 -6.54
CA GLY A 309 4.68 -7.06 -5.89
C GLY A 309 5.50 -7.85 -4.88
N HIS A 310 5.16 -7.70 -3.60
CA HIS A 310 5.73 -8.49 -2.51
C HIS A 310 4.97 -9.79 -2.36
N THR A 311 5.70 -10.90 -2.43
CA THR A 311 5.17 -12.23 -2.16
C THR A 311 5.59 -12.65 -0.76
N GLU A 312 4.67 -13.24 0.01
CA GLU A 312 4.93 -13.65 1.38
C GLU A 312 4.42 -15.07 1.63
N CYS A 313 5.27 -15.93 2.18
CA CYS A 313 4.89 -17.25 2.68
C CYS A 313 4.51 -17.13 4.15
N VAL A 314 3.25 -17.40 4.47
CA VAL A 314 2.68 -17.19 5.80
C VAL A 314 2.24 -18.53 6.40
N SER A 315 2.55 -18.73 7.68
CA SER A 315 2.01 -19.83 8.50
C SER A 315 1.42 -19.25 9.78
N VAL A 316 0.23 -19.70 10.15
CA VAL A 316 -0.52 -19.16 11.31
C VAL A 316 -0.92 -20.28 12.28
N ARG A 317 -0.95 -19.93 13.57
CA ARG A 317 -1.57 -20.72 14.65
C ARG A 317 -2.71 -19.91 15.25
N PHE A 318 -3.88 -20.52 15.32
CA PHE A 318 -5.06 -19.94 15.94
C PHE A 318 -5.13 -20.26 17.43
N ALA A 319 -5.71 -19.36 18.23
CA ALA A 319 -6.05 -19.65 19.63
C ALA A 319 -7.19 -20.70 19.72
N ARG A 320 -8.10 -20.67 18.76
CA ARG A 320 -9.22 -21.60 18.66
C ARG A 320 -8.77 -23.05 18.49
N ARG A 321 -9.43 -23.97 19.22
CA ARG A 321 -9.28 -25.41 19.05
C ARG A 321 -10.64 -26.10 18.89
N PRO A 322 -10.85 -27.00 17.92
CA PRO A 322 -9.92 -27.31 16.83
C PRO A 322 -9.71 -26.12 15.89
N PRO A 323 -8.55 -26.02 15.21
CA PRO A 323 -8.29 -24.95 14.25
C PRO A 323 -9.21 -25.09 13.02
N PRO A 324 -9.42 -23.99 12.25
CA PRO A 324 -10.23 -24.07 11.04
C PRO A 324 -9.56 -24.95 9.97
N SER A 325 -10.37 -25.60 9.16
CA SER A 325 -9.88 -26.36 8.00
C SER A 325 -9.38 -25.41 6.88
N PRO A 326 -8.54 -25.88 5.96
CA PRO A 326 -8.13 -25.08 4.80
C PRO A 326 -9.31 -24.59 3.95
N GLN A 327 -10.41 -25.34 3.89
CA GLN A 327 -11.61 -24.92 3.15
C GLN A 327 -12.31 -23.75 3.84
N GLN A 328 -12.51 -23.82 5.15
CA GLN A 328 -13.08 -22.71 5.94
C GLN A 328 -12.23 -21.45 5.84
N VAL A 329 -10.90 -21.59 5.83
CA VAL A 329 -9.98 -20.45 5.65
C VAL A 329 -10.14 -19.81 4.26
N ARG A 330 -10.24 -20.61 3.18
CA ARG A 330 -10.49 -20.07 1.83
C ARG A 330 -11.81 -19.30 1.77
N GLU A 331 -12.87 -19.86 2.35
CA GLU A 331 -14.20 -19.24 2.40
C GLU A 331 -14.18 -17.92 3.18
N ALA A 332 -13.53 -17.88 4.34
CA ALA A 332 -13.42 -16.69 5.17
C ALA A 332 -12.62 -15.55 4.45
N LEU A 333 -11.52 -15.91 3.79
CA LEU A 333 -10.73 -14.97 3.00
C LEU A 333 -11.51 -14.40 1.82
N ALA A 334 -12.25 -15.25 1.09
CA ALA A 334 -13.06 -14.84 -0.06
C ALA A 334 -14.27 -13.97 0.35
N ALA A 335 -14.84 -14.20 1.52
CA ALA A 335 -15.98 -13.46 2.06
C ALA A 335 -15.59 -12.14 2.74
N PHE A 336 -14.31 -11.85 2.93
CA PHE A 336 -13.85 -10.69 3.68
C PHE A 336 -14.27 -9.38 3.01
N THR A 337 -14.99 -8.55 3.75
CA THR A 337 -15.42 -7.22 3.33
C THR A 337 -14.88 -6.17 4.31
N PRO A 338 -14.00 -5.25 3.86
CA PRO A 338 -13.49 -4.17 4.70
C PRO A 338 -14.51 -3.05 4.89
N ASP A 339 -14.31 -2.21 5.91
CA ASP A 339 -15.13 -1.03 6.19
C ASP A 339 -14.65 0.19 5.37
N THR A 340 -14.78 0.08 4.04
CA THR A 340 -14.34 1.12 3.08
C THR A 340 -15.43 1.48 2.07
N GLN A 341 -16.70 1.23 2.42
CA GLN A 341 -17.82 1.56 1.56
C GLN A 341 -17.86 3.07 1.31
N GLY A 342 -18.04 3.44 0.04
CA GLY A 342 -18.07 4.84 -0.38
C GLY A 342 -16.70 5.45 -0.69
N CYS A 343 -15.58 4.77 -0.40
CA CYS A 343 -14.25 5.22 -0.80
C CYS A 343 -13.99 4.94 -2.29
N PRO A 344 -13.76 5.96 -3.13
CA PRO A 344 -13.55 5.78 -4.57
C PRO A 344 -12.35 4.92 -4.94
N SER A 345 -11.27 4.98 -4.15
CA SER A 345 -10.02 4.24 -4.40
C SER A 345 -10.01 2.84 -3.79
N ALA A 346 -11.02 2.48 -2.98
CA ALA A 346 -11.09 1.17 -2.34
C ALA A 346 -11.36 0.05 -3.36
N PRO A 347 -10.77 -1.14 -3.17
CA PRO A 347 -11.04 -2.29 -4.02
C PRO A 347 -12.46 -2.82 -3.78
N ARG A 348 -13.12 -3.30 -4.83
CA ARG A 348 -14.42 -3.99 -4.70
C ARG A 348 -14.29 -5.30 -3.93
N HIS A 349 -13.18 -6.00 -4.13
CA HIS A 349 -12.81 -7.23 -3.44
C HIS A 349 -11.45 -7.04 -2.81
N ALA A 350 -11.37 -7.06 -1.48
CA ALA A 350 -10.12 -6.87 -0.77
C ALA A 350 -9.15 -8.04 -0.99
N ILE A 351 -9.68 -9.26 -1.08
CA ILE A 351 -8.90 -10.49 -1.24
C ILE A 351 -9.46 -11.30 -2.40
N VAL A 352 -8.57 -11.86 -3.24
CA VAL A 352 -8.88 -12.95 -4.15
C VAL A 352 -8.16 -14.22 -3.71
N VAL A 353 -8.88 -15.34 -3.69
CA VAL A 353 -8.32 -16.65 -3.37
C VAL A 353 -8.13 -17.45 -4.65
N HIS A 354 -6.89 -17.80 -4.96
CA HIS A 354 -6.52 -18.62 -6.12
C HIS A 354 -6.57 -20.11 -5.81
N GLU A 355 -7.16 -20.88 -6.70
CA GLU A 355 -7.21 -22.34 -6.60
C GLU A 355 -6.01 -23.02 -7.27
N GLN A 356 -5.43 -22.34 -8.29
CA GLN A 356 -4.29 -22.85 -9.03
C GLN A 356 -3.06 -23.05 -8.10
N PRO A 357 -2.35 -24.19 -8.21
CA PRO A 357 -1.28 -24.54 -7.28
C PRO A 357 -0.02 -23.66 -7.42
N ASP A 358 0.12 -22.91 -8.50
CA ASP A 358 1.25 -22.03 -8.81
C ASP A 358 0.94 -20.52 -8.65
N ARG A 359 -0.24 -20.18 -8.07
CA ARG A 359 -0.66 -18.79 -7.84
C ARG A 359 -0.70 -18.47 -6.34
N PRO A 360 -0.48 -17.17 -5.96
CA PRO A 360 -0.27 -15.99 -6.82
C PRO A 360 1.18 -15.84 -7.32
N GLN A 361 1.32 -15.13 -8.46
CA GLN A 361 2.61 -14.81 -9.06
C GLN A 361 2.71 -13.29 -9.33
N PRO A 362 3.82 -12.60 -9.00
CA PRO A 362 3.94 -11.14 -9.18
C PRO A 362 3.65 -10.67 -10.59
N ARG A 363 4.12 -11.40 -11.61
CA ARG A 363 3.89 -11.04 -13.03
C ARG A 363 2.41 -11.02 -13.40
N LEU A 364 1.62 -11.93 -12.82
CA LEU A 364 0.23 -12.18 -13.20
C LEU A 364 -0.78 -11.45 -12.32
N ASP A 365 -0.46 -11.28 -11.01
CA ASP A 365 -1.46 -10.98 -9.99
C ASP A 365 -1.27 -9.63 -9.28
N ARG A 366 -0.09 -8.98 -9.43
CA ARG A 366 0.22 -7.74 -8.69
C ARG A 366 -0.71 -6.56 -8.97
N TYR A 367 -1.50 -6.60 -10.04
CA TYR A 367 -2.46 -5.54 -10.37
C TYR A 367 -3.91 -5.91 -10.09
N PHE A 368 -4.15 -6.96 -9.31
CA PHE A 368 -5.51 -7.28 -8.85
C PHE A 368 -6.16 -6.05 -8.21
N GLN A 369 -7.38 -5.70 -8.66
CA GLN A 369 -8.07 -4.46 -8.26
C GLN A 369 -7.19 -3.20 -8.41
N ASN A 370 -6.48 -3.06 -9.54
CA ASN A 370 -5.51 -1.99 -9.80
C ASN A 370 -4.39 -1.91 -8.74
N GLY A 371 -4.05 -3.03 -8.11
CA GLY A 371 -3.06 -3.13 -7.05
C GLY A 371 -3.57 -2.72 -5.66
N ALA A 372 -4.87 -2.50 -5.49
CA ALA A 372 -5.49 -2.17 -4.21
C ALA A 372 -5.97 -3.41 -3.42
N GLY A 373 -6.07 -4.57 -4.07
CA GLY A 373 -6.42 -5.85 -3.44
C GLY A 373 -5.21 -6.75 -3.18
N VAL A 374 -5.43 -7.81 -2.40
CA VAL A 374 -4.45 -8.84 -2.06
C VAL A 374 -4.83 -10.16 -2.69
N SER A 375 -3.87 -10.84 -3.31
CA SER A 375 -4.02 -12.19 -3.83
C SER A 375 -3.54 -13.20 -2.81
N VAL A 376 -4.36 -14.23 -2.51
CA VAL A 376 -4.02 -15.33 -1.62
C VAL A 376 -4.15 -16.65 -2.38
N GLY A 377 -3.19 -17.55 -2.20
CA GLY A 377 -3.26 -18.88 -2.78
C GLY A 377 -2.55 -19.91 -1.92
N ARG A 378 -2.57 -21.19 -2.38
CA ARG A 378 -1.89 -22.28 -1.69
C ARG A 378 -2.32 -22.48 -0.23
N VAL A 379 -3.58 -22.19 0.08
CA VAL A 379 -4.14 -22.40 1.43
C VAL A 379 -4.19 -23.90 1.73
N ARG A 380 -3.45 -24.32 2.73
CA ARG A 380 -3.30 -25.74 3.11
C ARG A 380 -2.92 -25.89 4.57
N GLN A 381 -3.04 -27.12 5.07
CA GLN A 381 -2.61 -27.46 6.43
C GLN A 381 -1.09 -27.25 6.59
N CYS A 382 -0.67 -26.75 7.75
CA CYS A 382 0.72 -26.63 8.15
C CYS A 382 1.06 -27.72 9.18
N GLN A 383 2.18 -28.41 8.98
CA GLN A 383 2.61 -29.49 9.92
C GLN A 383 3.20 -28.92 11.22
N VAL A 384 3.61 -27.67 11.25
CA VAL A 384 4.26 -27.02 12.42
C VAL A 384 3.28 -26.11 13.16
N LEU A 385 2.50 -25.33 12.40
CA LEU A 385 1.40 -24.51 12.91
C LEU A 385 0.06 -25.12 12.46
N ASP A 386 -0.97 -24.32 12.26
CA ASP A 386 -2.27 -24.86 11.84
C ASP A 386 -2.48 -24.76 10.32
N ILE A 387 -2.34 -23.56 9.77
CA ILE A 387 -2.58 -23.27 8.34
C ILE A 387 -1.38 -22.49 7.75
N LYS A 388 -1.11 -22.74 6.47
CA LYS A 388 -0.15 -21.95 5.69
C LYS A 388 -0.72 -21.60 4.31
N PHE A 389 -0.31 -20.42 3.82
CA PHE A 389 -0.74 -19.87 2.54
C PHE A 389 0.33 -18.94 1.97
N VAL A 390 0.13 -18.49 0.74
CA VAL A 390 0.99 -17.49 0.07
C VAL A 390 0.14 -16.29 -0.25
N ILE A 391 0.65 -15.11 0.02
CA ILE A 391 0.03 -13.83 -0.35
C ILE A 391 0.90 -13.07 -1.34
N LEU A 392 0.25 -12.21 -2.10
CA LEU A 392 0.87 -11.23 -2.98
C LEU A 392 0.12 -9.92 -2.87
N SER A 393 0.83 -8.85 -2.58
CA SER A 393 0.32 -7.49 -2.56
C SER A 393 1.17 -6.55 -3.40
N ASN A 394 0.57 -5.49 -3.95
CA ASN A 394 1.31 -4.46 -4.69
C ASN A 394 1.92 -3.45 -3.71
N ASN A 395 3.24 -3.50 -3.55
CA ASN A 395 3.97 -2.69 -2.58
C ASN A 395 3.99 -1.18 -2.86
N VAL A 396 3.81 -0.77 -4.11
CA VAL A 396 3.77 0.65 -4.51
C VAL A 396 2.35 1.20 -4.65
N SER A 397 1.33 0.33 -4.61
CA SER A 397 -0.08 0.68 -4.65
C SER A 397 -0.69 0.58 -3.25
N ILE A 398 -1.33 -0.56 -2.90
CA ILE A 398 -1.91 -0.72 -1.55
C ILE A 398 -0.85 -0.62 -0.45
N GLY A 399 0.37 -1.03 -0.72
CA GLY A 399 1.51 -0.90 0.20
C GLY A 399 2.01 0.55 0.40
N ALA A 400 1.50 1.54 -0.36
CA ALA A 400 1.96 2.92 -0.30
C ALA A 400 0.87 3.94 -0.66
N ALA A 401 0.90 4.50 -1.89
CA ALA A 401 0.10 5.67 -2.26
C ALA A 401 -1.41 5.41 -2.20
N THR A 402 -1.89 4.25 -2.64
CA THR A 402 -3.32 3.91 -2.61
C THR A 402 -3.86 3.84 -1.17
N SER A 403 -3.09 3.31 -0.23
CA SER A 403 -3.48 3.33 1.19
C SER A 403 -3.65 4.74 1.73
N SER A 404 -2.74 5.68 1.41
CA SER A 404 -2.89 7.08 1.82
C SER A 404 -4.16 7.73 1.25
N LEU A 405 -4.48 7.46 -0.03
CA LEU A 405 -5.71 7.97 -0.63
C LEU A 405 -6.94 7.42 0.09
N ILE A 406 -7.05 6.11 0.26
CA ILE A 406 -8.20 5.51 0.95
C ILE A 406 -8.28 5.99 2.41
N ASN A 407 -7.16 6.19 3.10
CA ASN A 407 -7.13 6.75 4.45
C ASN A 407 -7.68 8.19 4.48
N ALA A 408 -7.36 9.01 3.47
CA ALA A 408 -7.89 10.35 3.34
C ALA A 408 -9.39 10.34 3.00
N GLU A 409 -9.82 9.46 2.09
CA GLU A 409 -11.24 9.25 1.76
C GLU A 409 -12.06 8.84 3.00
N LEU A 410 -11.54 7.89 3.80
CA LEU A 410 -12.14 7.49 5.07
C LEU A 410 -12.22 8.64 6.07
N ALA A 411 -11.18 9.47 6.16
CA ALA A 411 -11.18 10.63 7.04
C ALA A 411 -12.20 11.69 6.62
N VAL A 412 -12.43 11.85 5.32
CA VAL A 412 -13.51 12.70 4.79
C VAL A 412 -14.89 12.11 5.12
N LEU A 413 -15.12 10.82 4.82
CA LEU A 413 -16.40 10.14 5.08
C LEU A 413 -16.77 10.12 6.57
N LYS A 414 -15.77 9.99 7.44
CA LYS A 414 -15.98 10.00 8.91
C LYS A 414 -16.02 11.42 9.52
N GLY A 415 -15.95 12.48 8.69
CA GLY A 415 -15.96 13.87 9.16
C GLY A 415 -14.74 14.29 9.96
N VAL A 416 -13.62 13.55 9.86
CA VAL A 416 -12.34 13.88 10.52
C VAL A 416 -11.63 15.00 9.74
N VAL A 417 -11.72 14.97 8.41
CA VAL A 417 -11.32 16.10 7.55
C VAL A 417 -12.54 16.99 7.37
N VAL A 418 -12.42 18.23 7.83
CA VAL A 418 -13.45 19.26 7.65
C VAL A 418 -13.28 19.87 6.27
N VAL A 419 -14.27 19.74 5.42
CA VAL A 419 -14.32 20.27 4.05
C VAL A 419 -14.95 21.66 4.01
#